data_1b537e20f87098108b85c90f471297c4
#
_entry.id   1b537e20f87098108b85c90f471297c4
#
_cell.length_a   1.000
_cell.length_b   1.000
_cell.length_c   1.000
_cell.angle_alpha   90.00
_cell.angle_beta   90.00
_cell.angle_gamma   90.00
#
_symmetry.space_group_name_H-M   'P 1'
#
loop_
_entity.id
_entity.type
_entity.pdbx_description
1 polymer ?
#
loop_
_entity_poly.entity_id
_entity_poly.type
_entity_poly.pdbx_seq_one_letter_code
_entity_poly.pdbx_strand_id
1 'polypeptide(L)'
;MYKRQVVVSGLALGIDSAAHKGAMAAGGLTIAVCGTGLDIVYPRQNRILADQIKTTGGLVSEFCIGTGVRAHHFPRRNRLISGLTLGTVVVEAGRQSGSLITARNAAEQGREVFAVPGSVLSPLSRGPNALIRDGARLVESVSDITEELSLMLPQARRKVMTTALGLQTMELLAAIGEVPTPVNQLIDRTGLTVAEVSSMLITMELEGVVTRVGGGFIRRAVT
;
A
#
# COMPACT_ATOMS: atom_id res chain seq x y z
N MET A 1 -7.44 -5.15 -3.66
CA MET A 1 -6.21 -4.33 -3.73
C MET A 1 -6.59 -2.87 -3.62
N TYR A 2 -6.10 -2.17 -2.61
CA TYR A 2 -6.48 -0.76 -2.35
C TYR A 2 -5.91 0.14 -3.45
N LYS A 3 -6.72 0.46 -4.47
CA LYS A 3 -6.38 1.28 -5.66
C LYS A 3 -5.99 2.75 -5.36
N ARG A 4 -5.78 3.11 -4.08
CA ARG A 4 -5.55 4.52 -3.67
C ARG A 4 -4.20 4.79 -3.01
N GLN A 5 -3.32 3.79 -2.89
CA GLN A 5 -1.98 4.02 -2.35
C GLN A 5 -1.04 4.46 -3.46
N VAL A 6 -0.26 5.50 -3.19
CA VAL A 6 0.78 6.01 -4.08
C VAL A 6 2.09 5.33 -3.72
N VAL A 7 2.74 4.71 -4.69
CA VAL A 7 4.08 4.14 -4.53
C VAL A 7 5.11 5.21 -4.84
N VAL A 8 5.99 5.50 -3.89
CA VAL A 8 7.10 6.47 -4.05
C VAL A 8 8.42 5.72 -4.02
N SER A 9 9.26 5.90 -5.02
CA SER A 9 10.58 5.25 -5.08
C SER A 9 11.60 6.10 -5.83
N GLY A 10 12.84 5.61 -5.95
CA GLY A 10 13.98 6.39 -6.44
C GLY A 10 14.35 6.19 -7.90
N LEU A 11 13.57 5.45 -8.68
CA LEU A 11 13.83 5.14 -10.08
C LEU A 11 15.15 4.36 -10.32
N ALA A 12 15.76 3.76 -9.30
CA ALA A 12 16.95 2.91 -9.46
C ALA A 12 16.62 1.60 -10.19
N LEU A 13 17.66 0.89 -10.64
CA LEU A 13 17.49 -0.47 -11.15
C LEU A 13 17.09 -1.42 -10.02
N GLY A 14 16.43 -2.52 -10.37
CA GLY A 14 15.98 -3.53 -9.41
C GLY A 14 14.63 -3.19 -8.79
N ILE A 15 14.55 -3.20 -7.46
CA ILE A 15 13.29 -3.12 -6.73
C ILE A 15 12.53 -1.80 -6.95
N ASP A 16 13.22 -0.67 -7.11
CA ASP A 16 12.59 0.61 -7.42
C ASP A 16 11.80 0.53 -8.74
N SER A 17 12.45 0.00 -9.78
CA SER A 17 11.81 -0.20 -11.08
C SER A 17 10.64 -1.18 -11.01
N ALA A 18 10.77 -2.25 -10.22
CA ALA A 18 9.71 -3.22 -10.02
C ALA A 18 8.52 -2.61 -9.28
N ALA A 19 8.78 -1.79 -8.26
CA ALA A 19 7.75 -1.08 -7.50
C ALA A 19 6.92 -0.12 -8.37
N HIS A 20 7.59 0.70 -9.21
CA HIS A 20 6.91 1.58 -10.15
C HIS A 20 6.05 0.81 -11.16
N LYS A 21 6.62 -0.24 -11.78
CA LYS A 21 5.91 -1.10 -12.74
C LYS A 21 4.71 -1.79 -12.09
N GLY A 22 4.87 -2.33 -10.89
CA GLY A 22 3.81 -2.99 -10.14
C GLY A 22 2.66 -2.04 -9.79
N ALA A 23 2.98 -0.80 -9.38
CA ALA A 23 1.97 0.22 -9.12
C ALA A 23 1.14 0.55 -10.37
N MET A 24 1.80 0.80 -11.50
CA MET A 24 1.14 1.10 -12.77
C MET A 24 0.31 -0.08 -13.29
N ALA A 25 0.85 -1.30 -13.23
CA ALA A 25 0.14 -2.52 -13.63
C ALA A 25 -1.15 -2.75 -12.82
N ALA A 26 -1.16 -2.31 -11.57
CA ALA A 26 -2.34 -2.35 -10.70
C ALA A 26 -3.30 -1.15 -10.92
N GLY A 27 -3.04 -0.27 -11.88
CA GLY A 27 -3.80 0.97 -12.09
C GLY A 27 -3.64 1.99 -10.97
N GLY A 28 -2.57 1.88 -10.17
CA GLY A 28 -2.22 2.81 -9.10
C GLY A 28 -1.30 3.94 -9.57
N LEU A 29 -1.18 4.98 -8.73
CA LEU A 29 -0.28 6.10 -8.95
C LEU A 29 1.12 5.78 -8.44
N THR A 30 2.14 6.35 -9.10
CA THR A 30 3.51 6.24 -8.63
C THR A 30 4.29 7.54 -8.83
N ILE A 31 5.17 7.85 -7.90
CA ILE A 31 6.04 9.04 -7.93
C ILE A 31 7.50 8.59 -7.87
N ALA A 32 8.29 9.03 -8.85
CA ALA A 32 9.72 8.81 -8.81
C ALA A 32 10.44 10.07 -8.31
N VAL A 33 11.19 9.92 -7.22
CA VAL A 33 12.04 11.00 -6.72
C VAL A 33 13.42 10.87 -7.37
N CYS A 34 13.88 11.90 -8.06
CA CYS A 34 15.12 11.89 -8.83
C CYS A 34 16.31 12.45 -8.04
N GLY A 35 17.50 11.88 -8.26
CA GLY A 35 18.76 12.42 -7.74
C GLY A 35 19.50 13.36 -8.70
N THR A 36 18.80 13.79 -9.76
CA THR A 36 19.26 14.67 -10.84
C THR A 36 18.22 15.74 -11.11
N GLY A 37 18.50 16.74 -11.92
CA GLY A 37 17.49 17.61 -12.52
C GLY A 37 16.46 16.76 -13.30
N LEU A 38 15.21 17.24 -13.40
CA LEU A 38 14.12 16.49 -14.04
C LEU A 38 14.29 16.28 -15.55
N ASP A 39 15.19 17.03 -16.17
CA ASP A 39 15.61 16.91 -17.57
C ASP A 39 16.59 15.76 -17.81
N ILE A 40 17.19 15.22 -16.75
CA ILE A 40 18.20 14.15 -16.81
C ILE A 40 17.69 12.90 -16.12
N VAL A 41 17.25 11.90 -16.90
CA VAL A 41 16.83 10.60 -16.36
C VAL A 41 18.04 9.73 -16.04
N TYR A 42 18.13 9.31 -14.80
CA TYR A 42 19.14 8.36 -14.34
C TYR A 42 18.50 7.26 -13.47
N PRO A 43 18.88 5.98 -13.69
CA PRO A 43 19.72 5.45 -14.75
C PRO A 43 19.07 5.55 -16.14
N ARG A 44 19.89 5.66 -17.20
CA ARG A 44 19.39 5.81 -18.59
C ARG A 44 18.49 4.66 -19.03
N GLN A 45 18.71 3.46 -18.52
CA GLN A 45 17.90 2.26 -18.78
C GLN A 45 16.44 2.46 -18.38
N ASN A 46 16.17 3.30 -17.39
CA ASN A 46 14.83 3.56 -16.89
C ASN A 46 14.15 4.75 -17.58
N ARG A 47 14.66 5.23 -18.74
CA ARG A 47 14.07 6.35 -19.47
C ARG A 47 12.60 6.07 -19.86
N ILE A 48 12.33 4.93 -20.47
CA ILE A 48 10.97 4.53 -20.82
C ILE A 48 10.06 4.44 -19.61
N LEU A 49 10.57 3.87 -18.50
CA LEU A 49 9.84 3.82 -17.25
C LEU A 49 9.54 5.21 -16.69
N ALA A 50 10.50 6.13 -16.74
CA ALA A 50 10.31 7.52 -16.31
C ALA A 50 9.23 8.22 -17.14
N ASP A 51 9.20 8.00 -18.47
CA ASP A 51 8.18 8.59 -19.34
C ASP A 51 6.80 7.97 -19.06
N GLN A 52 6.70 6.69 -18.76
CA GLN A 52 5.45 6.06 -18.31
C GLN A 52 4.98 6.62 -16.96
N ILE A 53 5.88 6.84 -16.00
CA ILE A 53 5.53 7.41 -14.70
C ILE A 53 4.94 8.82 -14.86
N LYS A 54 5.44 9.63 -15.79
CA LYS A 54 4.90 10.98 -16.05
C LYS A 54 3.43 10.96 -16.48
N THR A 55 2.95 9.89 -17.11
CA THR A 55 1.57 9.76 -17.56
C THR A 55 0.61 9.30 -16.46
N THR A 56 1.09 8.57 -15.47
CA THR A 56 0.27 7.96 -14.40
C THR A 56 0.54 8.55 -13.01
N GLY A 57 1.54 9.39 -12.87
CA GLY A 57 1.99 9.96 -11.60
C GLY A 57 2.88 11.17 -11.82
N GLY A 58 4.15 11.12 -11.35
CA GLY A 58 5.06 12.25 -11.53
C GLY A 58 6.51 11.96 -11.18
N LEU A 59 7.39 12.82 -11.68
CA LEU A 59 8.78 12.90 -11.28
C LEU A 59 8.97 14.11 -10.36
N VAL A 60 9.69 13.92 -9.27
CA VAL A 60 10.00 14.96 -8.28
C VAL A 60 11.50 15.04 -8.08
N SER A 61 12.06 16.25 -7.97
CA SER A 61 13.46 16.47 -7.63
C SER A 61 13.63 17.75 -6.82
N GLU A 62 14.60 17.75 -5.91
CA GLU A 62 15.08 18.96 -5.22
C GLU A 62 16.22 19.65 -5.98
N PHE A 63 16.69 19.05 -7.08
CA PHE A 63 17.79 19.56 -7.87
C PHE A 63 17.29 20.39 -9.05
N CYS A 64 17.96 21.50 -9.33
CA CYS A 64 17.64 22.36 -10.46
C CYS A 64 17.82 21.62 -11.80
N ILE A 65 17.09 22.08 -12.82
CA ILE A 65 17.26 21.65 -14.21
C ILE A 65 18.75 21.79 -14.60
N GLY A 66 19.26 20.83 -15.35
CA GLY A 66 20.66 20.74 -15.74
C GLY A 66 21.59 20.08 -14.70
N THR A 67 21.09 19.75 -13.50
CA THR A 67 21.91 19.08 -12.48
C THR A 67 22.19 17.63 -12.86
N GLY A 68 23.45 17.33 -13.14
CA GLY A 68 23.92 16.00 -13.53
C GLY A 68 23.99 14.99 -12.38
N VAL A 69 24.39 13.77 -12.73
CA VAL A 69 24.55 12.65 -11.81
C VAL A 69 25.73 12.86 -10.87
N ARG A 70 25.48 12.81 -9.55
CA ARG A 70 26.52 12.82 -8.51
C ARG A 70 26.17 11.80 -7.41
N ALA A 71 27.14 11.01 -6.98
CA ALA A 71 26.91 9.92 -6.04
C ALA A 71 26.21 10.35 -4.72
N HIS A 72 26.60 11.50 -4.17
CA HIS A 72 26.04 12.03 -2.92
C HIS A 72 24.59 12.56 -3.05
N HIS A 73 24.09 12.78 -4.27
CA HIS A 73 22.70 13.18 -4.50
C HIS A 73 21.71 12.07 -4.12
N PHE A 74 22.07 10.80 -4.33
CA PHE A 74 21.16 9.68 -4.08
C PHE A 74 20.85 9.47 -2.59
N PRO A 75 21.83 9.42 -1.68
CA PRO A 75 21.53 9.39 -0.25
C PRO A 75 20.75 10.62 0.22
N ARG A 76 21.11 11.81 -0.25
CA ARG A 76 20.41 13.05 0.08
C ARG A 76 18.94 13.04 -0.36
N ARG A 77 18.67 12.56 -1.58
CA ARG A 77 17.33 12.42 -2.12
C ARG A 77 16.47 11.43 -1.31
N ASN A 78 17.05 10.36 -0.75
CA ASN A 78 16.30 9.30 -0.07
C ASN A 78 15.44 9.79 1.09
N ARG A 79 15.82 10.89 1.77
CA ARG A 79 14.99 11.54 2.78
C ARG A 79 13.65 12.05 2.26
N LEU A 80 13.57 12.37 0.97
CA LEU A 80 12.32 12.79 0.33
C LEU A 80 11.42 11.58 0.06
N ILE A 81 11.99 10.43 -0.31
CA ILE A 81 11.22 9.19 -0.52
C ILE A 81 10.52 8.82 0.78
N SER A 82 11.26 8.73 1.89
CA SER A 82 10.69 8.42 3.20
C SER A 82 9.73 9.52 3.71
N GLY A 83 10.08 10.79 3.53
CA GLY A 83 9.27 11.91 4.01
C GLY A 83 7.91 12.07 3.32
N LEU A 84 7.80 11.67 2.05
CA LEU A 84 6.58 11.73 1.26
C LEU A 84 5.62 10.57 1.54
N THR A 85 6.04 9.57 2.32
CA THR A 85 5.28 8.33 2.55
C THR A 85 4.93 8.14 4.03
N LEU A 86 3.93 7.34 4.29
CA LEU A 86 3.55 6.92 5.65
C LEU A 86 4.47 5.83 6.18
N GLY A 87 5.05 5.03 5.27
CA GLY A 87 5.96 3.96 5.63
C GLY A 87 6.87 3.57 4.47
N THR A 88 8.02 3.00 4.80
CA THR A 88 9.05 2.56 3.86
C THR A 88 9.19 1.04 3.93
N VAL A 89 9.06 0.37 2.80
CA VAL A 89 9.20 -1.09 2.69
C VAL A 89 10.58 -1.43 2.13
N VAL A 90 11.37 -2.20 2.85
CA VAL A 90 12.66 -2.73 2.40
C VAL A 90 12.49 -4.20 2.03
N VAL A 91 12.54 -4.50 0.73
CA VAL A 91 12.35 -5.86 0.21
C VAL A 91 13.66 -6.63 0.22
N GLU A 92 14.72 -6.03 -0.35
CA GLU A 92 16.06 -6.59 -0.38
C GLU A 92 17.09 -5.49 -0.14
N ALA A 93 18.10 -5.80 0.66
CA ALA A 93 19.22 -4.91 0.93
C ALA A 93 20.43 -5.68 1.49
N GLY A 94 21.58 -5.52 0.88
CA GLY A 94 22.84 -5.89 1.52
C GLY A 94 23.17 -4.94 2.68
N ARG A 95 24.15 -5.28 3.52
CA ARG A 95 24.51 -4.49 4.72
C ARG A 95 24.90 -3.03 4.43
N GLN A 96 25.38 -2.74 3.22
CA GLN A 96 25.81 -1.39 2.81
C GLN A 96 24.87 -0.78 1.76
N SER A 97 23.65 -1.31 1.63
CA SER A 97 22.68 -0.82 0.64
C SER A 97 22.18 0.60 0.98
N GLY A 98 22.02 1.43 -0.05
CA GLY A 98 21.36 2.73 0.06
C GLY A 98 19.92 2.65 0.57
N SER A 99 19.23 1.51 0.41
CA SER A 99 17.90 1.28 0.94
C SER A 99 17.86 1.34 2.47
N LEU A 100 18.96 0.96 3.15
CA LEU A 100 19.06 1.06 4.62
C LEU A 100 19.17 2.53 5.07
N ILE A 101 19.72 3.41 4.23
CA ILE A 101 19.73 4.86 4.50
C ILE A 101 18.30 5.39 4.45
N THR A 102 17.50 4.95 3.46
CA THR A 102 16.09 5.33 3.36
C THR A 102 15.28 4.85 4.57
N ALA A 103 15.51 3.60 5.01
CA ALA A 103 14.86 3.05 6.21
C ALA A 103 15.22 3.85 7.49
N ARG A 104 16.48 4.23 7.65
CA ARG A 104 16.93 5.07 8.77
C ARG A 104 16.28 6.45 8.72
N ASN A 105 16.29 7.11 7.55
CA ASN A 105 15.60 8.39 7.38
C ASN A 105 14.09 8.28 7.72
N ALA A 106 13.45 7.18 7.34
CA ALA A 106 12.04 6.93 7.68
C ALA A 106 11.84 6.87 9.20
N ALA A 107 12.65 6.10 9.90
CA ALA A 107 12.59 5.99 11.37
C ALA A 107 12.85 7.36 12.06
N GLU A 108 13.86 8.11 11.63
CA GLU A 108 14.17 9.44 12.13
C GLU A 108 13.03 10.46 11.88
N GLN A 109 12.25 10.26 10.82
CA GLN A 109 11.08 11.07 10.47
C GLN A 109 9.79 10.59 11.17
N GLY A 110 9.85 9.58 12.04
CA GLY A 110 8.68 8.99 12.70
C GLY A 110 7.73 8.27 11.73
N ARG A 111 8.29 7.70 10.65
CA ARG A 111 7.55 6.89 9.66
C ARG A 111 7.76 5.42 9.94
N GLU A 112 6.79 4.60 9.58
CA GLU A 112 6.91 3.16 9.71
C GLU A 112 7.98 2.58 8.79
N VAL A 113 8.69 1.59 9.32
CA VAL A 113 9.65 0.79 8.55
C VAL A 113 9.19 -0.64 8.51
N PHE A 114 9.02 -1.13 7.28
CA PHE A 114 8.62 -2.49 6.98
C PHE A 114 9.77 -3.22 6.31
N ALA A 115 9.94 -4.50 6.61
CA ALA A 115 10.99 -5.30 6.01
C ALA A 115 10.49 -6.71 5.65
N VAL A 116 10.80 -7.14 4.44
CA VAL A 116 10.46 -8.48 3.95
C VAL A 116 11.53 -9.46 4.44
N PRO A 117 11.17 -10.48 5.22
CA PRO A 117 12.13 -11.46 5.73
C PRO A 117 12.69 -12.33 4.61
N GLY A 118 13.89 -12.84 4.80
CA GLY A 118 14.48 -13.77 3.85
C GLY A 118 15.54 -14.67 4.49
N SER A 119 16.07 -15.58 3.70
CA SER A 119 17.07 -16.56 4.17
C SER A 119 18.27 -15.87 4.80
N VAL A 120 18.69 -16.33 5.97
CA VAL A 120 19.90 -15.85 6.66
C VAL A 120 21.18 -16.11 5.86
N LEU A 121 21.12 -17.03 4.91
CA LEU A 121 22.24 -17.34 4.00
C LEU A 121 22.31 -16.37 2.83
N SER A 122 21.21 -15.66 2.51
CA SER A 122 21.19 -14.67 1.43
C SER A 122 21.84 -13.36 1.84
N PRO A 123 22.85 -12.86 1.10
CA PRO A 123 23.43 -11.55 1.35
C PRO A 123 22.42 -10.39 1.26
N LEU A 124 21.41 -10.51 0.38
CA LEU A 124 20.39 -9.49 0.16
C LEU A 124 19.33 -9.45 1.25
N SER A 125 19.14 -10.52 2.02
CA SER A 125 18.23 -10.56 3.16
C SER A 125 18.86 -10.06 4.46
N ARG A 126 20.17 -9.82 4.48
CA ARG A 126 20.87 -9.39 5.70
C ARG A 126 20.40 -8.02 6.19
N GLY A 127 20.10 -7.10 5.27
CA GLY A 127 19.57 -5.78 5.60
C GLY A 127 18.16 -5.85 6.18
N PRO A 128 17.16 -6.41 5.47
CA PRO A 128 15.81 -6.59 5.98
C PRO A 128 15.77 -7.34 7.32
N ASN A 129 16.48 -8.47 7.45
CA ASN A 129 16.52 -9.23 8.70
C ASN A 129 17.15 -8.44 9.86
N ALA A 130 18.11 -7.56 9.59
CA ALA A 130 18.67 -6.66 10.60
C ALA A 130 17.64 -5.59 11.00
N LEU A 131 16.93 -4.98 10.05
CA LEU A 131 15.87 -4.01 10.32
C LEU A 131 14.76 -4.62 11.19
N ILE A 132 14.33 -5.87 10.89
CA ILE A 132 13.34 -6.57 11.71
C ILE A 132 13.82 -6.74 13.15
N ARG A 133 15.06 -7.15 13.34
CA ARG A 133 15.67 -7.29 14.68
C ARG A 133 15.77 -5.95 15.41
N ASP A 134 15.94 -4.86 14.66
CA ASP A 134 16.04 -3.50 15.20
C ASP A 134 14.64 -2.84 15.36
N GLY A 135 13.54 -3.61 15.16
CA GLY A 135 12.17 -3.18 15.43
C GLY A 135 11.34 -2.81 14.21
N ALA A 136 11.86 -2.96 12.97
CA ALA A 136 11.04 -2.82 11.78
C ALA A 136 9.98 -3.93 11.70
N ARG A 137 8.80 -3.61 11.18
CA ARG A 137 7.72 -4.58 11.04
C ARG A 137 8.03 -5.58 9.94
N LEU A 138 7.92 -6.86 10.30
CA LEU A 138 8.02 -7.95 9.35
C LEU A 138 6.80 -7.95 8.42
N VAL A 139 7.03 -8.12 7.12
CA VAL A 139 6.00 -8.15 6.08
C VAL A 139 6.08 -9.45 5.30
N GLU A 140 5.04 -10.26 5.38
CA GLU A 140 4.84 -11.46 4.54
C GLU A 140 3.84 -11.18 3.42
N SER A 141 2.92 -10.25 3.65
CA SER A 141 1.85 -9.90 2.72
C SER A 141 1.58 -8.39 2.67
N VAL A 142 0.87 -7.96 1.64
CA VAL A 142 0.42 -6.54 1.53
C VAL A 142 -0.54 -6.17 2.66
N SER A 143 -1.28 -7.13 3.22
CA SER A 143 -2.20 -6.91 4.35
C SER A 143 -1.47 -6.32 5.56
N ASP A 144 -0.28 -6.85 5.89
CA ASP A 144 0.51 -6.40 7.03
C ASP A 144 0.85 -4.91 6.94
N ILE A 145 1.14 -4.43 5.72
CA ILE A 145 1.40 -3.01 5.47
C ILE A 145 0.12 -2.19 5.59
N THR A 146 -0.98 -2.67 4.98
CA THR A 146 -2.21 -1.86 4.89
C THR A 146 -2.93 -1.76 6.22
N GLU A 147 -2.92 -2.79 7.03
CA GLU A 147 -3.46 -2.80 8.39
C GLU A 147 -2.74 -1.76 9.25
N GLU A 148 -1.42 -1.80 9.27
CA GLU A 148 -0.62 -0.87 10.06
C GLU A 148 -0.81 0.58 9.61
N LEU A 149 -0.67 0.85 8.31
CA LEU A 149 -0.85 2.20 7.78
C LEU A 149 -2.29 2.72 7.96
N SER A 150 -3.30 1.85 8.03
CA SER A 150 -4.68 2.25 8.30
C SER A 150 -4.85 2.79 9.72
N LEU A 151 -4.08 2.31 10.68
CA LEU A 151 -4.09 2.80 12.07
C LEU A 151 -3.54 4.23 12.18
N MET A 152 -2.67 4.63 11.27
CA MET A 152 -2.03 5.96 11.25
C MET A 152 -2.86 7.04 10.57
N LEU A 153 -3.90 6.66 9.83
CA LEU A 153 -4.75 7.64 9.15
C LEU A 153 -5.58 8.42 10.17
N PRO A 154 -5.71 9.77 10.02
CA PRO A 154 -6.61 10.57 10.84
C PRO A 154 -8.03 9.99 10.85
N GLN A 155 -8.73 10.05 11.99
CA GLN A 155 -10.09 9.51 12.14
C GLN A 155 -11.07 9.97 11.05
N ALA A 156 -10.91 11.19 10.52
CA ALA A 156 -11.71 11.68 9.39
C ALA A 156 -11.52 10.86 8.11
N ARG A 157 -10.30 10.42 7.80
CA ARG A 157 -10.02 9.51 6.66
C ARG A 157 -10.46 8.08 6.94
N ARG A 158 -10.35 7.63 8.19
CA ARG A 158 -10.92 6.36 8.65
C ARG A 158 -12.43 6.34 8.42
N LYS A 159 -13.13 7.43 8.77
CA LYS A 159 -14.58 7.58 8.58
C LYS A 159 -15.00 7.54 7.09
N VAL A 160 -14.20 8.10 6.17
CA VAL A 160 -14.47 8.02 4.72
C VAL A 160 -14.28 6.60 4.18
N MET A 161 -13.27 5.86 4.66
CA MET A 161 -13.11 4.44 4.30
C MET A 161 -14.24 3.58 4.89
N THR A 162 -14.63 3.84 6.14
CA THR A 162 -15.77 3.19 6.80
C THR A 162 -17.09 3.57 6.12
N THR A 163 -17.22 4.78 5.56
CA THR A 163 -18.42 5.23 4.83
C THR A 163 -18.55 4.55 3.47
N ALA A 164 -17.43 4.26 2.77
CA ALA A 164 -17.48 3.48 1.52
C ALA A 164 -17.82 1.99 1.78
N LEU A 165 -17.26 1.40 2.85
CA LEU A 165 -17.71 0.09 3.35
C LEU A 165 -19.15 0.16 3.86
N GLY A 166 -19.51 1.27 4.51
CA GLY A 166 -20.86 1.54 5.01
C GLY A 166 -21.91 1.64 3.91
N LEU A 167 -21.58 2.16 2.73
CA LEU A 167 -22.51 2.18 1.59
C LEU A 167 -22.75 0.76 1.05
N GLN A 168 -21.73 -0.03 0.84
CA GLN A 168 -21.87 -1.44 0.44
C GLN A 168 -22.57 -2.29 1.50
N THR A 169 -22.29 -2.01 2.78
CA THR A 169 -22.97 -2.67 3.91
C THR A 169 -24.43 -2.26 3.98
N MET A 170 -24.77 -1.00 3.70
CA MET A 170 -26.17 -0.52 3.61
C MET A 170 -26.89 -1.11 2.40
N GLU A 171 -26.24 -1.23 1.26
CA GLU A 171 -26.79 -1.89 0.07
C GLU A 171 -27.04 -3.37 0.34
N LEU A 172 -26.12 -4.07 0.97
CA LEU A 172 -26.29 -5.46 1.38
C LEU A 172 -27.41 -5.60 2.42
N LEU A 173 -27.48 -4.71 3.41
CA LEU A 173 -28.54 -4.70 4.42
C LEU A 173 -29.90 -4.40 3.78
N ALA A 174 -29.98 -3.53 2.80
CA ALA A 174 -31.21 -3.27 2.05
C ALA A 174 -31.65 -4.46 1.19
N ALA A 175 -30.69 -5.26 0.71
CA ALA A 175 -30.97 -6.48 -0.05
C ALA A 175 -31.45 -7.65 0.84
N ILE A 176 -31.19 -7.59 2.17
CA ILE A 176 -31.69 -8.56 3.15
C ILE A 176 -33.10 -8.13 3.57
N GLY A 177 -34.08 -8.95 3.23
CA GLY A 177 -35.47 -8.71 3.59
C GLY A 177 -35.84 -9.24 4.99
N GLU A 178 -37.15 -9.18 5.29
CA GLU A 178 -37.74 -9.81 6.48
C GLU A 178 -37.94 -11.33 6.31
N VAL A 179 -37.72 -11.85 5.09
CA VAL A 179 -37.78 -13.26 4.75
C VAL A 179 -36.34 -13.78 4.56
N PRO A 180 -36.04 -15.04 5.00
CA PRO A 180 -34.70 -15.61 4.85
C PRO A 180 -34.18 -15.51 3.42
N THR A 181 -33.13 -14.71 3.22
CA THR A 181 -32.53 -14.45 1.91
C THR A 181 -31.23 -15.23 1.78
N PRO A 182 -31.13 -16.18 0.82
CA PRO A 182 -29.90 -16.95 0.60
C PRO A 182 -28.75 -16.08 0.12
N VAL A 183 -27.50 -16.46 0.45
CA VAL A 183 -26.29 -15.74 0.07
C VAL A 183 -26.18 -15.52 -1.44
N ASN A 184 -26.55 -16.50 -2.25
CA ASN A 184 -26.52 -16.39 -3.71
C ASN A 184 -27.42 -15.25 -4.23
N GLN A 185 -28.61 -15.08 -3.65
CA GLN A 185 -29.50 -13.97 -4.02
C GLN A 185 -28.95 -12.62 -3.58
N LEU A 186 -28.22 -12.56 -2.48
CA LEU A 186 -27.55 -11.34 -2.03
C LEU A 186 -26.42 -10.93 -3.00
N ILE A 187 -25.66 -11.91 -3.50
CA ILE A 187 -24.64 -11.71 -4.52
C ILE A 187 -25.27 -11.16 -5.80
N ASP A 188 -26.35 -11.79 -6.28
CA ASP A 188 -27.05 -11.38 -7.52
C ASP A 188 -27.63 -9.96 -7.42
N ARG A 189 -28.15 -9.58 -6.23
CA ARG A 189 -28.77 -8.25 -6.00
C ARG A 189 -27.77 -7.14 -5.81
N THR A 190 -26.59 -7.44 -5.24
CA THR A 190 -25.59 -6.41 -4.87
C THR A 190 -24.43 -6.33 -5.85
N GLY A 191 -24.22 -7.37 -6.67
CA GLY A 191 -23.07 -7.47 -7.57
C GLY A 191 -21.73 -7.66 -6.84
N LEU A 192 -21.76 -7.91 -5.52
CA LEU A 192 -20.58 -8.17 -4.71
C LEU A 192 -20.09 -9.60 -4.88
N THR A 193 -18.81 -9.83 -4.60
CA THR A 193 -18.23 -11.18 -4.62
C THR A 193 -18.68 -12.00 -3.40
N VAL A 194 -18.60 -13.33 -3.52
CA VAL A 194 -18.91 -14.26 -2.41
C VAL A 194 -18.12 -13.93 -1.14
N ALA A 195 -16.83 -13.57 -1.31
CA ALA A 195 -15.95 -13.25 -0.19
C ALA A 195 -16.38 -11.94 0.52
N GLU A 196 -16.73 -10.90 -0.24
CA GLU A 196 -17.22 -9.64 0.30
C GLU A 196 -18.54 -9.80 1.04
N VAL A 197 -19.52 -10.46 0.42
CA VAL A 197 -20.82 -10.74 1.05
C VAL A 197 -20.66 -11.55 2.33
N SER A 198 -19.83 -12.59 2.31
CA SER A 198 -19.62 -13.45 3.49
C SER A 198 -18.96 -12.69 4.64
N SER A 199 -17.93 -11.87 4.34
CA SER A 199 -17.25 -11.06 5.35
C SER A 199 -18.19 -10.04 5.98
N MET A 200 -19.00 -9.35 5.17
CA MET A 200 -19.97 -8.36 5.67
C MET A 200 -21.07 -9.02 6.50
N LEU A 201 -21.60 -10.18 6.08
CA LEU A 201 -22.63 -10.91 6.82
C LEU A 201 -22.14 -11.36 8.20
N ILE A 202 -20.89 -11.82 8.29
CA ILE A 202 -20.27 -12.19 9.59
C ILE A 202 -20.22 -10.97 10.51
N THR A 203 -19.76 -9.83 9.99
CA THR A 203 -19.68 -8.59 10.77
C THR A 203 -21.06 -8.13 11.24
N MET A 204 -22.06 -8.12 10.36
CA MET A 204 -23.44 -7.74 10.69
C MET A 204 -24.10 -8.72 11.69
N GLU A 205 -23.76 -10.00 11.63
CA GLU A 205 -24.24 -11.02 12.56
C GLU A 205 -23.65 -10.82 13.96
N LEU A 206 -22.34 -10.52 14.04
CA LEU A 206 -21.65 -10.17 15.30
C LEU A 206 -22.19 -8.88 15.92
N GLU A 207 -22.55 -7.90 15.10
CA GLU A 207 -23.17 -6.64 15.52
C GLU A 207 -24.67 -6.79 15.85
N GLY A 208 -25.25 -7.97 15.61
CA GLY A 208 -26.64 -8.26 15.88
C GLY A 208 -27.65 -7.59 14.94
N VAL A 209 -27.19 -7.08 13.79
CA VAL A 209 -28.02 -6.39 12.78
C VAL A 209 -28.77 -7.39 11.90
N VAL A 210 -28.14 -8.56 11.65
CA VAL A 210 -28.74 -9.69 10.91
C VAL A 210 -28.67 -10.97 11.73
N THR A 211 -29.51 -11.93 11.40
CA THR A 211 -29.49 -13.26 12.03
C THR A 211 -29.57 -14.31 10.96
N ARG A 212 -28.76 -15.35 11.11
CA ARG A 212 -28.80 -16.53 10.25
C ARG A 212 -29.99 -17.41 10.66
N VAL A 213 -30.82 -17.77 9.71
CA VAL A 213 -31.94 -18.70 9.86
C VAL A 213 -31.89 -19.76 8.77
N GLY A 214 -32.64 -20.86 8.95
CA GLY A 214 -32.64 -21.92 7.95
C GLY A 214 -32.97 -21.38 6.56
N GLY A 215 -32.01 -21.47 5.64
CA GLY A 215 -32.14 -21.02 4.25
C GLY A 215 -31.53 -19.63 3.90
N GLY A 216 -31.06 -18.86 4.88
CA GLY A 216 -30.45 -17.55 4.57
C GLY A 216 -30.27 -16.63 5.78
N PHE A 217 -30.24 -15.33 5.51
CA PHE A 217 -30.13 -14.27 6.51
C PHE A 217 -31.38 -13.40 6.53
N ILE A 218 -31.78 -12.96 7.71
CA ILE A 218 -32.87 -12.00 7.91
C ILE A 218 -32.38 -10.78 8.66
N ARG A 219 -32.98 -9.65 8.40
CA ARG A 219 -32.74 -8.41 9.15
C ARG A 219 -33.38 -8.52 10.54
N ARG A 220 -32.64 -8.16 11.57
CA ARG A 220 -33.17 -8.10 12.94
C ARG A 220 -33.87 -6.77 13.15
N ALA A 221 -35.11 -6.80 13.60
CA ALA A 221 -35.80 -5.58 13.99
C ALA A 221 -35.06 -4.93 15.18
N VAL A 222 -34.64 -3.68 15.04
CA VAL A 222 -34.10 -2.89 16.16
C VAL A 222 -35.27 -2.59 17.08
N THR A 223 -35.27 -3.23 18.24
CA THR A 223 -36.20 -2.92 19.34
C THR A 223 -35.74 -1.68 20.09
#